data_2dec74e9d2b1ca8b8083726100101eb5
#
_entry.id   2dec74e9d2b1ca8b8083726100101eb5
#
_cell.length_a   1.000
_cell.length_b   1.000
_cell.length_c   1.000
_cell.angle_alpha   90.00
_cell.angle_beta   90.00
_cell.angle_gamma   90.00
#
_symmetry.space_group_name_H-M   'P 1'
#
loop_
_entity.id
_entity.type
_entity.pdbx_description
1 polymer ?
#
loop_
_entity_poly.entity_id
_entity_poly.type
_entity_poly.pdbx_seq_one_letter_code
_entity_poly.pdbx_strand_id
1 'polypeptide(L)'
;MMTHLGTGIDEVMKMLDAGGHHQPIVMFGHSAGAHIALHLSHHPKLVNRLVGIAALSGIYEAELVLELAVNEDVRLGKDEAHKWNCLTHLPAVGPAYYLAVGGAEPSGWIDQSWIMAEALCQRGDSVQFHGCGGLHHFNLVDCLCDAYHHDGAQLHDWMKSLSR
;
A
#
# COMPACT_ATOMS: atom_id res chain seq x y z
N MET A 1 11.81 12.50 5.24
CA MET A 1 10.37 12.18 5.10
C MET A 1 9.97 10.96 5.95
N MET A 2 10.53 9.78 5.75
CA MET A 2 10.13 8.56 6.50
C MET A 2 10.26 8.65 8.02
N THR A 3 11.26 9.37 8.55
CA THR A 3 11.42 9.60 9.99
C THR A 3 10.23 10.35 10.60
N HIS A 4 9.71 11.36 9.91
CA HIS A 4 8.52 12.11 10.37
C HIS A 4 7.24 11.27 10.31
N LEU A 5 7.11 10.41 9.30
CA LEU A 5 5.98 9.48 9.20
C LEU A 5 6.02 8.44 10.33
N GLY A 6 7.19 7.92 10.67
CA GLY A 6 7.37 7.04 11.84
C GLY A 6 6.94 7.71 13.15
N THR A 7 7.32 8.97 13.36
CA THR A 7 6.85 9.76 14.50
C THR A 7 5.33 9.93 14.51
N GLY A 8 4.72 10.14 13.32
CA GLY A 8 3.26 10.20 13.18
C GLY A 8 2.58 8.89 13.62
N ILE A 9 3.12 7.75 13.22
CA ILE A 9 2.63 6.44 13.68
C ILE A 9 2.76 6.30 15.21
N ASP A 10 3.88 6.74 15.79
CA ASP A 10 4.06 6.73 17.25
C ASP A 10 2.96 7.50 17.99
N GLU A 11 2.58 8.66 17.49
CA GLU A 11 1.52 9.48 18.12
C GLU A 11 0.13 8.83 17.92
N VAL A 12 -0.18 8.33 16.72
CA VAL A 12 -1.44 7.61 16.48
C VAL A 12 -1.56 6.40 17.41
N MET A 13 -0.51 5.61 17.55
CA MET A 13 -0.51 4.45 18.44
C MET A 13 -0.71 4.84 19.91
N LYS A 14 -0.08 5.91 20.38
CA LYS A 14 -0.33 6.43 21.72
C LYS A 14 -1.78 6.85 21.93
N MET A 15 -2.40 7.51 20.96
CA MET A 15 -3.80 7.92 21.02
C MET A 15 -4.73 6.70 21.11
N LEU A 16 -4.49 5.68 20.27
CA LEU A 16 -5.27 4.45 20.29
C LEU A 16 -5.15 3.72 21.64
N ASP A 17 -3.94 3.59 22.15
CA ASP A 17 -3.68 2.92 23.43
C ASP A 17 -4.31 3.69 24.62
N ALA A 18 -4.20 5.02 24.63
CA ALA A 18 -4.82 5.87 25.63
C ALA A 18 -6.36 5.80 25.58
N GLY A 19 -6.94 5.60 24.40
CA GLY A 19 -8.38 5.38 24.22
C GLY A 19 -8.85 3.95 24.49
N GLY A 20 -7.94 3.03 24.85
CA GLY A 20 -8.24 1.61 25.04
C GLY A 20 -8.57 0.87 23.74
N HIS A 21 -8.15 1.41 22.60
CA HIS A 21 -8.37 0.81 21.28
C HIS A 21 -7.22 -0.13 20.91
N HIS A 22 -7.43 -1.44 21.14
CA HIS A 22 -6.43 -2.50 20.88
C HIS A 22 -6.78 -3.39 19.68
N GLN A 23 -7.72 -2.97 18.85
CA GLN A 23 -8.17 -3.71 17.67
C GLN A 23 -7.05 -3.91 16.65
N PRO A 24 -7.16 -4.94 15.79
CA PRO A 24 -6.31 -5.10 14.63
C PRO A 24 -6.33 -3.85 13.72
N ILE A 25 -5.22 -3.58 13.07
CA ILE A 25 -5.04 -2.42 12.19
C ILE A 25 -4.94 -2.91 10.74
N VAL A 26 -5.67 -2.26 9.84
CA VAL A 26 -5.47 -2.35 8.40
C VAL A 26 -4.94 -1.01 7.92
N MET A 27 -3.84 -1.02 7.18
CA MET A 27 -3.33 0.17 6.50
C MET A 27 -3.90 0.23 5.09
N PHE A 28 -4.27 1.43 4.67
CA PHE A 28 -4.77 1.71 3.34
C PHE A 28 -3.96 2.83 2.71
N GLY A 29 -3.52 2.64 1.47
CA GLY A 29 -2.76 3.66 0.76
C GLY A 29 -2.98 3.62 -0.74
N HIS A 30 -2.95 4.79 -1.38
CA HIS A 30 -3.04 4.96 -2.81
C HIS A 30 -1.79 5.66 -3.34
N SER A 31 -1.26 5.22 -4.48
CA SER A 31 -0.11 5.85 -5.14
C SER A 31 1.10 5.93 -4.18
N ALA A 32 1.62 7.12 -3.93
CA ALA A 32 2.67 7.35 -2.93
C ALA A 32 2.25 6.92 -1.50
N GLY A 33 0.94 6.99 -1.18
CA GLY A 33 0.41 6.50 0.10
C GLY A 33 0.53 4.99 0.25
N ALA A 34 0.38 4.22 -0.84
CA ALA A 34 0.62 2.78 -0.84
C ALA A 34 2.10 2.47 -0.56
N HIS A 35 3.01 3.17 -1.24
CA HIS A 35 4.45 3.09 -1.00
C HIS A 35 4.80 3.34 0.48
N ILE A 36 4.24 4.40 1.05
CA ILE A 36 4.44 4.76 2.47
C ILE A 36 3.90 3.65 3.39
N ALA A 37 2.70 3.13 3.13
CA ALA A 37 2.09 2.07 3.94
C ALA A 37 2.96 0.81 3.97
N LEU A 38 3.50 0.40 2.81
CA LEU A 38 4.38 -0.76 2.73
C LEU A 38 5.66 -0.57 3.54
N HIS A 39 6.31 0.58 3.45
CA HIS A 39 7.52 0.85 4.25
C HIS A 39 7.23 0.98 5.75
N LEU A 40 6.12 1.59 6.14
CA LEU A 40 5.71 1.72 7.54
C LEU A 40 5.28 0.39 8.16
N SER A 41 5.00 -0.64 7.37
CA SER A 41 4.64 -1.98 7.87
C SER A 41 5.69 -2.57 8.82
N HIS A 42 6.95 -2.17 8.69
CA HIS A 42 8.05 -2.58 9.59
C HIS A 42 8.10 -1.79 10.91
N HIS A 43 7.20 -0.82 11.11
CA HIS A 43 7.25 0.00 12.31
C HIS A 43 6.96 -0.84 13.56
N PRO A 44 7.85 -0.82 14.60
CA PRO A 44 7.76 -1.75 15.74
C PRO A 44 6.41 -1.75 16.46
N LYS A 45 5.73 -0.61 16.52
CA LYS A 45 4.42 -0.49 17.16
C LYS A 45 3.26 -1.00 16.31
N LEU A 46 3.45 -1.14 15.00
CA LEU A 46 2.44 -1.68 14.09
C LEU A 46 2.52 -3.19 13.97
N VAL A 47 3.71 -3.76 13.97
CA VAL A 47 3.97 -5.15 13.57
C VAL A 47 3.10 -6.19 14.28
N ASN A 48 2.75 -5.97 15.53
CA ASN A 48 1.92 -6.89 16.32
C ASN A 48 0.40 -6.66 16.15
N ARG A 49 -0.02 -5.60 15.48
CA ARG A 49 -1.43 -5.23 15.30
C ARG A 49 -1.83 -5.10 13.84
N LEU A 50 -0.86 -5.02 12.94
CA LEU A 50 -1.08 -4.87 11.52
C LEU A 50 -1.49 -6.22 10.93
N VAL A 51 -2.74 -6.35 10.53
CA VAL A 51 -3.30 -7.58 9.97
C VAL A 51 -3.50 -7.51 8.47
N GLY A 52 -3.50 -6.32 7.89
CA GLY A 52 -3.66 -6.14 6.44
C GLY A 52 -3.12 -4.83 5.92
N ILE A 53 -2.73 -4.83 4.63
CA ILE A 53 -2.34 -3.65 3.88
C ILE A 53 -3.06 -3.66 2.53
N ALA A 54 -3.89 -2.63 2.29
CA ALA A 54 -4.49 -2.38 0.99
C ALA A 54 -3.67 -1.32 0.25
N ALA A 55 -2.99 -1.71 -0.82
CA ALA A 55 -2.14 -0.87 -1.63
C ALA A 55 -2.76 -0.70 -3.03
N LEU A 56 -3.24 0.50 -3.32
CA LEU A 56 -3.97 0.82 -4.53
C LEU A 56 -3.10 1.64 -5.47
N SER A 57 -2.88 1.16 -6.69
CA SER A 57 -2.03 1.80 -7.71
C SER A 57 -0.73 2.32 -7.12
N GLY A 58 -0.05 1.45 -6.36
CA GLY A 58 1.12 1.82 -5.57
C GLY A 58 2.34 2.11 -6.45
N ILE A 59 3.25 2.90 -5.89
CA ILE A 59 4.60 3.07 -6.44
C ILE A 59 5.46 2.01 -5.75
N TYR A 60 5.80 0.94 -6.46
CA TYR A 60 6.62 -0.16 -5.92
C TYR A 60 8.07 -0.05 -6.36
N GLU A 61 8.30 0.41 -7.59
CA GLU A 61 9.61 0.78 -8.12
C GLU A 61 9.80 2.29 -8.03
N ALA A 62 10.44 2.78 -6.99
CA ALA A 62 10.62 4.21 -6.78
C ALA A 62 11.47 4.87 -7.88
N GLU A 63 12.31 4.09 -8.58
CA GLU A 63 13.10 4.56 -9.72
C GLU A 63 12.25 5.07 -10.88
N LEU A 64 11.04 4.55 -11.08
CA LEU A 64 10.11 5.05 -12.11
C LEU A 64 9.72 6.51 -11.87
N VAL A 65 9.70 6.96 -10.63
CA VAL A 65 9.39 8.36 -10.30
C VAL A 65 10.42 9.33 -10.87
N LEU A 66 11.67 8.89 -11.05
CA LEU A 66 12.75 9.73 -11.57
C LEU A 66 12.48 10.25 -13.00
N GLU A 67 11.67 9.52 -13.76
CA GLU A 67 11.30 9.83 -15.14
C GLU A 67 9.98 10.58 -15.27
N LEU A 68 9.24 10.74 -14.15
CA LEU A 68 7.95 11.41 -14.14
C LEU A 68 8.08 12.92 -13.91
N ALA A 69 7.21 13.70 -14.51
CA ALA A 69 7.16 15.15 -14.30
C ALA A 69 7.01 15.55 -12.83
N VAL A 70 6.30 14.76 -12.03
CA VAL A 70 6.15 14.98 -10.59
C VAL A 70 7.49 15.00 -9.85
N ASN A 71 8.55 14.44 -10.41
CA ASN A 71 9.87 14.47 -9.78
C ASN A 71 10.52 15.87 -9.78
N GLU A 72 10.04 16.79 -10.57
CA GLU A 72 10.44 18.20 -10.47
C GLU A 72 10.09 18.80 -9.10
N ASP A 73 8.97 18.36 -8.53
CA ASP A 73 8.52 18.79 -7.20
C ASP A 73 9.08 17.90 -6.08
N VAL A 74 9.05 16.58 -6.26
CA VAL A 74 9.49 15.59 -5.25
C VAL A 74 11.01 15.62 -5.08
N ARG A 75 11.76 15.84 -6.16
CA ARG A 75 13.23 15.88 -6.19
C ARG A 75 13.89 14.62 -5.65
N LEU A 76 13.31 13.47 -5.96
CA LEU A 76 13.86 12.17 -5.59
C LEU A 76 15.18 11.95 -6.34
N GLY A 77 16.24 11.64 -5.59
CA GLY A 77 17.54 11.26 -6.16
C GLY A 77 17.66 9.76 -6.41
N LYS A 78 18.59 9.35 -7.27
CA LYS A 78 18.79 7.92 -7.62
C LYS A 78 19.04 7.03 -6.39
N ASP A 79 19.90 7.47 -5.48
CA ASP A 79 20.26 6.71 -4.28
C ASP A 79 19.05 6.56 -3.34
N GLU A 80 18.22 7.60 -3.23
CA GLU A 80 16.99 7.54 -2.47
C GLU A 80 15.95 6.62 -3.12
N ALA A 81 15.78 6.72 -4.46
CA ALA A 81 14.88 5.86 -5.20
C ALA A 81 15.25 4.38 -4.98
N HIS A 82 16.52 4.03 -5.13
CA HIS A 82 17.00 2.68 -4.87
C HIS A 82 16.76 2.21 -3.42
N LYS A 83 17.06 3.08 -2.45
CA LYS A 83 16.84 2.80 -1.03
C LYS A 83 15.37 2.54 -0.67
N TRP A 84 14.46 3.21 -1.35
CA TRP A 84 13.02 3.14 -1.09
C TRP A 84 12.25 2.27 -2.10
N ASN A 85 12.95 1.44 -2.87
CA ASN A 85 12.31 0.49 -3.79
C ASN A 85 11.65 -0.65 -3.00
N CYS A 86 10.32 -0.80 -3.12
CA CYS A 86 9.56 -1.81 -2.38
C CYS A 86 9.81 -3.24 -2.89
N LEU A 87 10.29 -3.41 -4.12
CA LEU A 87 10.58 -4.74 -4.67
C LEU A 87 11.90 -5.29 -4.14
N THR A 88 12.86 -4.41 -3.81
CA THR A 88 14.13 -4.82 -3.17
C THR A 88 14.03 -4.86 -1.64
N HIS A 89 13.09 -4.12 -1.06
CA HIS A 89 12.81 -4.04 0.37
C HIS A 89 11.34 -4.36 0.63
N LEU A 90 11.00 -5.64 0.49
CA LEU A 90 9.62 -6.11 0.65
C LEU A 90 9.05 -5.71 2.02
N PRO A 91 7.75 -5.39 2.12
CA PRO A 91 7.11 -5.01 3.37
C PRO A 91 7.11 -6.15 4.40
N ALA A 92 6.63 -5.88 5.61
CA ALA A 92 6.64 -6.83 6.72
C ALA A 92 5.96 -8.16 6.36
N VAL A 93 6.45 -9.26 6.93
CA VAL A 93 5.79 -10.57 6.87
C VAL A 93 4.66 -10.60 7.91
N GLY A 94 3.54 -11.23 7.58
CA GLY A 94 2.43 -11.49 8.50
C GLY A 94 1.12 -10.81 8.14
N PRO A 95 1.06 -9.52 7.73
CA PRO A 95 -0.17 -8.94 7.22
C PRO A 95 -0.63 -9.63 5.94
N ALA A 96 -1.96 -9.65 5.71
CA ALA A 96 -2.49 -9.97 4.39
C ALA A 96 -2.39 -8.74 3.48
N TYR A 97 -2.19 -8.96 2.18
CA TYR A 97 -2.02 -7.90 1.19
C TYR A 97 -3.19 -7.88 0.21
N TYR A 98 -3.77 -6.71 0.00
CA TYR A 98 -4.72 -6.43 -1.07
C TYR A 98 -4.07 -5.42 -2.02
N LEU A 99 -3.76 -5.84 -3.22
CA LEU A 99 -3.15 -5.00 -4.25
C LEU A 99 -4.18 -4.77 -5.36
N ALA A 100 -4.42 -3.54 -5.73
CA ALA A 100 -5.30 -3.20 -6.83
C ALA A 100 -4.66 -2.16 -7.74
N VAL A 101 -4.94 -2.27 -9.04
CA VAL A 101 -4.47 -1.32 -10.07
C VAL A 101 -5.58 -1.11 -11.09
N GLY A 102 -5.73 0.10 -11.60
CA GLY A 102 -6.69 0.41 -12.65
C GLY A 102 -6.26 -0.17 -13.98
N GLY A 103 -7.17 -0.88 -14.66
CA GLY A 103 -6.90 -1.48 -15.96
C GLY A 103 -6.73 -0.48 -17.11
N ALA A 104 -7.05 0.80 -16.88
CA ALA A 104 -6.82 1.91 -17.83
C ALA A 104 -5.60 2.77 -17.45
N GLU A 105 -4.78 2.32 -16.49
CA GLU A 105 -3.53 2.98 -16.15
C GLU A 105 -2.41 2.65 -17.16
N PRO A 106 -1.33 3.45 -17.24
CA PRO A 106 -0.17 3.11 -18.04
C PRO A 106 0.41 1.74 -17.68
N SER A 107 0.94 1.01 -18.66
CA SER A 107 1.45 -0.35 -18.48
C SER A 107 2.47 -0.46 -17.35
N GLY A 108 3.37 0.52 -17.19
CA GLY A 108 4.35 0.53 -16.09
C GLY A 108 3.71 0.52 -14.69
N TRP A 109 2.51 1.11 -14.52
CA TRP A 109 1.75 1.04 -13.28
C TRP A 109 1.17 -0.36 -13.04
N ILE A 110 0.64 -0.98 -14.10
CA ILE A 110 0.07 -2.32 -14.07
C ILE A 110 1.19 -3.34 -13.81
N ASP A 111 2.30 -3.23 -14.55
CA ASP A 111 3.42 -4.16 -14.49
C ASP A 111 4.07 -4.18 -13.09
N GLN A 112 4.39 -3.02 -12.51
CA GLN A 112 4.98 -2.98 -11.17
C GLN A 112 4.03 -3.52 -10.10
N SER A 113 2.72 -3.31 -10.27
CA SER A 113 1.71 -3.84 -9.34
C SER A 113 1.64 -5.37 -9.40
N TRP A 114 1.72 -5.92 -10.59
CA TRP A 114 1.78 -7.37 -10.81
C TRP A 114 3.07 -7.96 -10.22
N ILE A 115 4.24 -7.36 -10.52
CA ILE A 115 5.54 -7.83 -10.00
C ILE A 115 5.56 -7.82 -8.48
N MET A 116 4.98 -6.78 -7.85
CA MET A 116 4.86 -6.71 -6.40
C MET A 116 3.99 -7.82 -5.83
N ALA A 117 2.83 -8.08 -6.45
CA ALA A 117 1.96 -9.18 -6.04
C ALA A 117 2.66 -10.54 -6.16
N GLU A 118 3.37 -10.76 -7.27
CA GLU A 118 4.14 -11.98 -7.49
C GLU A 118 5.25 -12.15 -6.44
N ALA A 119 6.02 -11.12 -6.15
CA ALA A 119 7.09 -11.15 -5.15
C ALA A 119 6.56 -11.52 -3.75
N LEU A 120 5.43 -10.95 -3.35
CA LEU A 120 4.78 -11.30 -2.08
C LEU A 120 4.26 -12.75 -2.07
N CYS A 121 3.62 -13.20 -3.16
CA CYS A 121 3.17 -14.58 -3.30
C CYS A 121 4.35 -15.57 -3.24
N GLN A 122 5.45 -15.28 -3.92
CA GLN A 122 6.67 -16.12 -3.90
C GLN A 122 7.29 -16.20 -2.50
N ARG A 123 7.17 -15.14 -1.70
CA ARG A 123 7.58 -15.13 -0.30
C ARG A 123 6.65 -15.97 0.60
N GLY A 124 5.45 -16.30 0.13
CA GLY A 124 4.45 -17.09 0.85
C GLY A 124 3.42 -16.26 1.63
N ASP A 125 3.29 -14.97 1.32
CA ASP A 125 2.29 -14.09 1.93
C ASP A 125 0.87 -14.37 1.42
N SER A 126 -0.12 -13.97 2.22
CA SER A 126 -1.53 -13.94 1.79
C SER A 126 -1.78 -12.72 0.91
N VAL A 127 -1.98 -12.91 -0.39
CA VAL A 127 -2.12 -11.83 -1.36
C VAL A 127 -3.41 -11.96 -2.16
N GLN A 128 -4.15 -10.87 -2.30
CA GLN A 128 -5.17 -10.70 -3.32
C GLN A 128 -4.72 -9.60 -4.29
N PHE A 129 -4.77 -9.88 -5.58
CA PHE A 129 -4.44 -8.92 -6.65
C PHE A 129 -5.65 -8.69 -7.56
N HIS A 130 -5.98 -7.43 -7.81
CA HIS A 130 -7.14 -7.01 -8.59
C HIS A 130 -6.74 -6.01 -9.68
N GLY A 131 -6.94 -6.40 -10.94
CA GLY A 131 -6.92 -5.50 -12.08
C GLY A 131 -8.35 -4.94 -12.32
N CYS A 132 -8.59 -3.70 -11.91
CA CYS A 132 -9.90 -3.07 -11.96
C CYS A 132 -10.18 -2.52 -13.38
N GLY A 133 -10.91 -3.27 -14.20
CA GLY A 133 -11.15 -2.94 -15.60
C GLY A 133 -11.81 -1.59 -15.81
N GLY A 134 -11.28 -0.78 -16.75
CA GLY A 134 -11.81 0.54 -17.09
C GLY A 134 -11.54 1.66 -16.07
N LEU A 135 -10.97 1.36 -14.91
CA LEU A 135 -10.59 2.35 -13.93
C LEU A 135 -9.18 2.89 -14.22
N HIS A 136 -8.97 4.17 -13.96
CA HIS A 136 -7.68 4.84 -14.04
C HIS A 136 -7.21 5.29 -12.64
N HIS A 137 -6.00 5.78 -12.54
CA HIS A 137 -5.31 6.11 -11.30
C HIS A 137 -6.15 6.89 -10.27
N PHE A 138 -6.96 7.84 -10.72
CA PHE A 138 -7.73 8.71 -9.81
C PHE A 138 -9.10 8.14 -9.42
N ASN A 139 -9.88 7.61 -10.39
CA ASN A 139 -11.20 7.08 -10.08
C ASN A 139 -11.16 5.70 -9.40
N LEU A 140 -10.03 5.00 -9.45
CA LEU A 140 -9.83 3.75 -8.73
C LEU A 140 -10.14 3.90 -7.23
N VAL A 141 -9.67 4.98 -6.60
CA VAL A 141 -9.89 5.21 -5.16
C VAL A 141 -11.36 5.41 -4.87
N ASP A 142 -12.05 6.22 -5.67
CA ASP A 142 -13.47 6.49 -5.48
C ASP A 142 -14.29 5.19 -5.57
N CYS A 143 -14.01 4.37 -6.59
CA CYS A 143 -14.70 3.10 -6.78
C CYS A 143 -14.38 2.07 -5.70
N LEU A 144 -13.13 1.98 -5.25
CA LEU A 144 -12.74 1.04 -4.19
C LEU A 144 -13.22 1.45 -2.80
N CYS A 145 -13.41 2.75 -2.55
CA CYS A 145 -14.00 3.25 -1.31
C CYS A 145 -15.53 3.10 -1.27
N ASP A 146 -16.18 2.88 -2.42
CA ASP A 146 -17.62 2.66 -2.50
C ASP A 146 -17.96 1.17 -2.35
N ALA A 147 -18.55 0.79 -1.21
CA ALA A 147 -18.97 -0.59 -0.95
C ALA A 147 -20.07 -1.11 -1.90
N TYR A 148 -20.74 -0.24 -2.64
CA TYR A 148 -21.73 -0.60 -3.65
C TYR A 148 -21.13 -0.78 -5.05
N HIS A 149 -19.91 -0.29 -5.28
CA HIS A 149 -19.16 -0.61 -6.49
C HIS A 149 -18.64 -2.05 -6.42
N HIS A 150 -18.63 -2.76 -7.57
CA HIS A 150 -18.19 -4.16 -7.60
C HIS A 150 -16.80 -4.38 -6.98
N ASP A 151 -15.82 -3.58 -7.40
CA ASP A 151 -14.44 -3.71 -6.90
C ASP A 151 -14.33 -3.24 -5.44
N GLY A 152 -15.12 -2.23 -5.05
CA GLY A 152 -15.19 -1.76 -3.66
C GLY A 152 -15.77 -2.81 -2.73
N ALA A 153 -16.81 -3.53 -3.15
CA ALA A 153 -17.36 -4.64 -2.38
C ALA A 153 -16.31 -5.73 -2.08
N GLN A 154 -15.44 -6.04 -3.04
CA GLN A 154 -14.35 -7.01 -2.85
C GLN A 154 -13.35 -6.55 -1.79
N LEU A 155 -12.92 -5.28 -1.83
CA LEU A 155 -12.04 -4.70 -0.81
C LEU A 155 -12.70 -4.74 0.58
N HIS A 156 -13.97 -4.36 0.67
CA HIS A 156 -14.72 -4.40 1.94
C HIS A 156 -14.84 -5.82 2.50
N ASP A 157 -15.09 -6.82 1.66
CA ASP A 157 -15.19 -8.21 2.09
C ASP A 157 -13.83 -8.77 2.52
N TRP A 158 -12.75 -8.38 1.82
CA TRP A 158 -11.40 -8.69 2.27
C TRP A 158 -11.12 -8.09 3.65
N MET A 159 -11.40 -6.80 3.88
CA MET A 159 -11.21 -6.17 5.20
C MET A 159 -12.00 -6.86 6.31
N LYS A 160 -13.26 -7.24 6.05
CA LYS A 160 -14.09 -7.99 7.01
C LYS A 160 -13.50 -9.37 7.33
N SER A 161 -12.84 -10.03 6.37
CA SER A 161 -12.22 -11.34 6.58
C SER A 161 -11.05 -11.30 7.57
N LEU A 162 -10.38 -10.13 7.71
CA LEU A 162 -9.25 -9.93 8.60
C LEU A 162 -9.66 -9.71 10.08
N SER A 163 -10.95 -9.49 10.33
CA SER A 163 -11.48 -9.22 11.68
C SER A 163 -11.92 -10.50 12.40
N ARG A 164 -11.68 -11.65 11.81
CA ARG A 164 -11.99 -12.98 12.36
C ARG A 164 -10.72 -13.64 12.87
#